data_c054fb1225b16ee49d10ec5022a182db
#
_entry.id   c054fb1225b16ee49d10ec5022a182db
#
_cell.length_a   1.000
_cell.length_b   1.000
_cell.length_c   1.000
_cell.angle_alpha   90.00
_cell.angle_beta   90.00
_cell.angle_gamma   90.00
#
_symmetry.space_group_name_H-M   'P 1'
#
loop_
_entity.id
_entity.type
_entity.pdbx_description
1 polymer ?
#
loop_
_entity_poly.entity_id
_entity_poly.type
_entity_poly.pdbx_seq_one_letter_code
_entity_poly.pdbx_strand_id
1 'polypeptide(L)'
;MSINNYIVIFLTIITFLGCKQDKSKAKLPVEELQQNIEIPEAPEGMVWVPAGIFEQGAVPQDQTAMQHEKPRHSVSLDGFFIDITEVTNAQFSKFVEETGYKTIAERKIDWEAMKSQLPEGTPKPHDSILQPGSLLFKKSKSTVPNLYDFSQWWEWSIGANWKHPEGPDSSIKGKDDYPVVHISYEDALAYCEWAGRRLPTEAEWEYAARGNKNGTIYFWGDDASELSKRVNSWEGEFPVNNTLEDGYERTAPVKSYPPNSFGLYDMAGNVWELTSDWYNLNYYEELAALKTTTKNPQGATKAYNPNNPYIQEKVIRGGSFLCSDSYCASYRVSSRMGSSMDSASEHVGFRTVATPEMLMNQ
;
A
#
# COMPACT_ATOMS: atom_id res chain seq x y z
N MET A 1 -71.11 -70.13 0.49
CA MET A 1 -71.56 -68.73 0.69
C MET A 1 -70.30 -67.89 0.54
N SER A 2 -70.20 -67.14 -0.52
CA SER A 2 -69.04 -66.38 -1.00
C SER A 2 -69.14 -64.93 -0.49
N ILE A 3 -68.06 -64.41 0.09
CA ILE A 3 -67.99 -63.00 0.45
C ILE A 3 -66.81 -62.43 -0.40
N ASN A 4 -67.20 -61.53 -1.32
CA ASN A 4 -66.33 -60.76 -2.14
C ASN A 4 -65.59 -59.66 -1.37
N ASN A 5 -64.28 -59.63 -1.43
CA ASN A 5 -63.48 -58.54 -0.94
C ASN A 5 -63.22 -57.52 -2.06
N TYR A 6 -63.68 -56.30 -1.89
CA TYR A 6 -63.31 -55.16 -2.73
C TYR A 6 -62.12 -54.45 -2.07
N ILE A 7 -61.01 -54.42 -2.82
CA ILE A 7 -59.82 -53.68 -2.47
C ILE A 7 -60.02 -52.25 -3.09
N VAL A 8 -60.08 -51.24 -2.22
CA VAL A 8 -60.06 -49.86 -2.66
C VAL A 8 -58.63 -49.34 -2.60
N ILE A 9 -58.03 -49.05 -3.79
CA ILE A 9 -56.71 -48.46 -3.87
C ILE A 9 -56.84 -46.93 -3.73
N PHE A 10 -56.30 -46.37 -2.61
CA PHE A 10 -56.15 -44.94 -2.47
C PHE A 10 -54.90 -44.49 -3.16
N LEU A 11 -55.06 -43.69 -4.22
CA LEU A 11 -53.96 -43.03 -4.91
C LEU A 11 -53.63 -41.74 -4.16
N THR A 12 -52.54 -41.73 -3.41
CA THR A 12 -52.02 -40.52 -2.73
C THR A 12 -51.21 -39.70 -3.74
N ILE A 13 -51.74 -38.58 -4.18
CA ILE A 13 -51.01 -37.61 -4.99
C ILE A 13 -50.07 -36.82 -4.04
N ILE A 14 -48.79 -37.07 -4.11
CA ILE A 14 -47.76 -36.27 -3.44
C ILE A 14 -47.43 -35.08 -4.36
N THR A 15 -47.92 -33.90 -4.01
CA THR A 15 -47.49 -32.64 -4.67
C THR A 15 -46.13 -32.23 -4.10
N PHE A 16 -45.10 -32.36 -4.91
CA PHE A 16 -43.83 -31.76 -4.64
C PHE A 16 -43.90 -30.24 -4.81
N LEU A 17 -43.92 -29.52 -3.70
CA LEU A 17 -43.63 -28.09 -3.65
C LEU A 17 -42.11 -27.92 -3.89
N GLY A 18 -41.77 -27.63 -5.12
CA GLY A 18 -40.38 -27.23 -5.47
C GLY A 18 -40.09 -25.85 -4.88
N CYS A 19 -39.20 -25.79 -3.88
CA CYS A 19 -38.56 -24.55 -3.49
C CYS A 19 -37.84 -23.99 -4.70
N LYS A 20 -38.27 -22.84 -5.21
CA LYS A 20 -37.47 -22.03 -6.13
C LYS A 20 -36.24 -21.55 -5.36
N GLN A 21 -35.09 -22.15 -5.62
CA GLN A 21 -33.82 -21.59 -5.26
C GLN A 21 -33.61 -20.29 -6.07
N ASP A 22 -33.55 -19.19 -5.35
CA ASP A 22 -33.26 -17.87 -5.90
C ASP A 22 -31.83 -17.86 -6.48
N LYS A 23 -31.73 -18.05 -7.81
CA LYS A 23 -30.47 -17.96 -8.57
C LYS A 23 -30.23 -16.51 -8.97
N SER A 24 -29.99 -15.62 -8.02
CA SER A 24 -29.58 -14.27 -8.35
C SER A 24 -28.36 -13.81 -7.53
N LYS A 25 -27.23 -14.49 -7.72
CA LYS A 25 -25.89 -13.90 -7.68
C LYS A 25 -25.13 -14.52 -8.84
N ALA A 26 -25.40 -14.04 -10.04
CA ALA A 26 -24.56 -14.32 -11.19
C ALA A 26 -23.19 -13.68 -10.90
N LYS A 27 -22.18 -14.48 -10.52
CA LYS A 27 -20.80 -14.10 -10.71
C LYS A 27 -20.64 -13.88 -12.22
N LEU A 28 -20.34 -12.64 -12.61
CA LEU A 28 -19.90 -12.38 -13.99
C LEU A 28 -18.73 -13.32 -14.29
N PRO A 29 -18.75 -14.04 -15.42
CA PRO A 29 -17.63 -14.88 -15.78
C PRO A 29 -16.36 -14.01 -15.89
N VAL A 30 -15.26 -14.46 -15.29
CA VAL A 30 -13.94 -13.80 -15.38
C VAL A 30 -13.51 -13.59 -16.84
N GLU A 31 -14.00 -14.43 -17.75
CA GLU A 31 -13.76 -14.36 -19.20
C GLU A 31 -14.34 -13.11 -19.90
N GLU A 32 -15.39 -12.48 -19.37
CA GLU A 32 -15.93 -11.23 -19.97
C GLU A 32 -15.12 -9.98 -19.60
N LEU A 33 -14.21 -10.05 -18.61
CA LEU A 33 -13.32 -8.95 -18.23
C LEU A 33 -12.07 -8.87 -19.11
N GLN A 34 -11.73 -9.92 -19.82
CA GLN A 34 -10.64 -9.93 -20.80
C GLN A 34 -11.17 -9.42 -22.15
N GLN A 35 -11.21 -8.10 -22.32
CA GLN A 35 -11.16 -7.55 -23.69
C GLN A 35 -9.91 -8.15 -24.36
N ASN A 36 -9.99 -8.45 -25.67
CA ASN A 36 -8.87 -8.93 -26.49
C ASN A 36 -7.77 -7.85 -26.63
N ILE A 37 -7.22 -7.40 -25.51
CA ILE A 37 -6.04 -6.55 -25.48
C ILE A 37 -4.85 -7.49 -25.62
N GLU A 38 -4.08 -7.31 -26.67
CA GLU A 38 -2.79 -7.98 -26.81
C GLU A 38 -1.91 -7.52 -25.65
N ILE A 39 -1.56 -8.46 -24.74
CA ILE A 39 -0.71 -8.17 -23.59
C ILE A 39 0.73 -8.17 -24.12
N PRO A 40 1.42 -7.01 -24.12
CA PRO A 40 2.80 -6.95 -24.58
C PRO A 40 3.72 -7.77 -23.65
N GLU A 41 4.95 -7.98 -24.08
CA GLU A 41 5.97 -8.55 -23.21
C GLU A 41 6.18 -7.63 -21.97
N ALA A 42 6.32 -8.26 -20.80
CA ALA A 42 6.50 -7.50 -19.57
C ALA A 42 7.82 -6.71 -19.63
N PRO A 43 7.81 -5.41 -19.32
CA PRO A 43 9.04 -4.65 -19.17
C PRO A 43 9.97 -5.28 -18.13
N GLU A 44 11.27 -5.08 -18.31
CA GLU A 44 12.25 -5.55 -17.33
C GLU A 44 11.90 -5.07 -15.91
N GLY A 45 11.92 -5.99 -14.95
CA GLY A 45 11.60 -5.73 -13.55
C GLY A 45 10.11 -5.62 -13.23
N MET A 46 9.21 -5.84 -14.20
CA MET A 46 7.77 -5.84 -13.98
C MET A 46 7.14 -7.23 -14.17
N VAL A 47 5.97 -7.43 -13.60
CA VAL A 47 5.15 -8.62 -13.78
C VAL A 47 3.72 -8.22 -14.13
N TRP A 48 3.07 -9.06 -14.96
CA TRP A 48 1.64 -8.90 -15.28
C TRP A 48 0.75 -9.38 -14.14
N VAL A 49 -0.12 -8.49 -13.66
CA VAL A 49 -1.21 -8.82 -12.74
C VAL A 49 -2.49 -8.89 -13.58
N PRO A 50 -3.15 -10.06 -13.67
CA PRO A 50 -4.32 -10.22 -14.52
C PRO A 50 -5.53 -9.46 -13.98
N ALA A 51 -6.47 -9.12 -14.88
CA ALA A 51 -7.75 -8.55 -14.50
C ALA A 51 -8.48 -9.44 -13.48
N GLY A 52 -9.19 -8.82 -12.54
CA GLY A 52 -9.91 -9.60 -11.53
C GLY A 52 -10.88 -8.77 -10.69
N ILE A 53 -11.62 -9.48 -9.84
CA ILE A 53 -12.53 -8.90 -8.87
C ILE A 53 -12.09 -9.34 -7.48
N PHE A 54 -12.01 -8.41 -6.56
CA PHE A 54 -11.64 -8.68 -5.17
C PHE A 54 -12.44 -7.81 -4.20
N GLU A 55 -12.40 -8.18 -2.94
CA GLU A 55 -12.96 -7.40 -1.84
C GLU A 55 -11.85 -6.56 -1.21
N GLN A 56 -11.83 -5.27 -1.48
CA GLN A 56 -10.90 -4.31 -0.90
C GLN A 56 -11.25 -4.02 0.55
N GLY A 57 -10.24 -3.87 1.42
CA GLY A 57 -10.41 -3.53 2.84
C GLY A 57 -10.21 -4.70 3.80
N ALA A 58 -10.31 -4.38 5.09
CA ALA A 58 -9.98 -5.30 6.18
C ALA A 58 -10.93 -6.49 6.29
N VAL A 59 -10.38 -7.67 6.46
CA VAL A 59 -11.15 -8.90 6.68
C VAL A 59 -11.76 -8.91 8.09
N PRO A 60 -12.92 -9.58 8.32
CA PRO A 60 -13.61 -9.56 9.60
C PRO A 60 -12.80 -10.09 10.79
N GLN A 61 -11.88 -11.02 10.54
CA GLN A 61 -11.00 -11.61 11.57
C GLN A 61 -9.86 -10.68 11.99
N ASP A 62 -9.58 -9.62 11.25
CA ASP A 62 -8.54 -8.65 11.61
C ASP A 62 -9.01 -7.72 12.73
N GLN A 63 -8.59 -8.02 13.97
CA GLN A 63 -8.95 -7.27 15.18
C GLN A 63 -8.17 -5.95 15.30
N THR A 64 -7.09 -5.79 14.54
CA THR A 64 -6.23 -4.60 14.57
C THR A 64 -6.59 -3.60 13.48
N ALA A 65 -7.50 -3.95 12.57
CA ALA A 65 -7.93 -3.11 11.46
C ALA A 65 -8.62 -1.82 11.94
N MET A 66 -8.15 -0.70 11.45
CA MET A 66 -8.71 0.61 11.75
C MET A 66 -10.02 0.87 11.00
N GLN A 67 -10.80 1.87 11.46
CA GLN A 67 -12.11 2.18 10.88
C GLN A 67 -12.02 2.55 9.40
N HIS A 68 -11.00 3.28 8.99
CA HIS A 68 -10.82 3.71 7.61
C HIS A 68 -10.33 2.61 6.64
N GLU A 69 -10.04 1.41 7.17
CA GLU A 69 -9.81 0.20 6.38
C GLU A 69 -11.12 -0.54 6.10
N LYS A 70 -12.25 -0.03 6.58
CA LYS A 70 -13.60 -0.63 6.55
C LYS A 70 -14.61 0.35 5.95
N PRO A 71 -15.76 -0.17 5.47
CA PRO A 71 -16.09 -1.58 5.27
C PRO A 71 -15.41 -2.15 4.02
N ARG A 72 -15.34 -3.49 3.95
CA ARG A 72 -14.95 -4.17 2.70
C ARG A 72 -15.96 -3.89 1.60
N HIS A 73 -15.48 -3.72 0.40
CA HIS A 73 -16.30 -3.44 -0.78
C HIS A 73 -15.70 -4.10 -2.02
N SER A 74 -16.57 -4.37 -3.00
CA SER A 74 -16.19 -5.09 -4.20
C SER A 74 -15.53 -4.15 -5.23
N VAL A 75 -14.37 -4.52 -5.72
CA VAL A 75 -13.61 -3.80 -6.77
C VAL A 75 -13.29 -4.75 -7.91
N SER A 76 -13.42 -4.27 -9.15
CA SER A 76 -12.90 -4.93 -10.34
C SER A 76 -11.80 -4.10 -10.96
N LEU A 77 -10.72 -4.76 -11.36
CA LEU A 77 -9.58 -4.14 -12.01
C LEU A 77 -9.33 -4.78 -13.37
N ASP A 78 -9.00 -3.97 -14.34
CA ASP A 78 -8.37 -4.43 -15.57
C ASP A 78 -6.93 -4.88 -15.24
N GLY A 79 -6.30 -5.68 -16.12
CA GLY A 79 -4.94 -6.13 -15.88
C GLY A 79 -3.92 -4.99 -16.07
N PHE A 80 -2.81 -5.09 -15.38
CA PHE A 80 -1.73 -4.10 -15.40
C PHE A 80 -0.36 -4.75 -15.12
N PHE A 81 0.70 -4.10 -15.53
CA PHE A 81 2.05 -4.42 -15.10
C PHE A 81 2.40 -3.66 -13.83
N ILE A 82 3.15 -4.28 -12.93
CA ILE A 82 3.63 -3.67 -11.69
C ILE A 82 5.09 -4.08 -11.46
N ASP A 83 5.89 -3.18 -10.90
CA ASP A 83 7.26 -3.50 -10.50
C ASP A 83 7.27 -4.67 -9.51
N ILE A 84 8.18 -5.62 -9.74
CA ILE A 84 8.32 -6.81 -8.88
C ILE A 84 8.74 -6.44 -7.47
N THR A 85 9.47 -5.34 -7.30
CA THR A 85 9.94 -4.79 -6.03
C THR A 85 9.64 -3.30 -5.93
N GLU A 86 9.96 -2.68 -4.82
CA GLU A 86 10.10 -1.22 -4.73
C GLU A 86 11.19 -0.74 -5.71
N VAL A 87 11.10 0.52 -6.14
CA VAL A 87 12.17 1.16 -6.92
C VAL A 87 13.45 1.20 -6.10
N THR A 88 14.54 0.70 -6.69
CA THR A 88 15.83 0.58 -5.99
C THR A 88 16.70 1.84 -6.12
N ASN A 89 17.73 1.95 -5.28
CA ASN A 89 18.73 3.00 -5.37
C ASN A 89 19.42 3.03 -6.75
N ALA A 90 19.71 1.88 -7.34
CA ALA A 90 20.29 1.80 -8.69
C ALA A 90 19.37 2.39 -9.75
N GLN A 91 18.07 2.04 -9.71
CA GLN A 91 17.07 2.56 -10.66
C GLN A 91 16.87 4.06 -10.50
N PHE A 92 16.77 4.54 -9.26
CA PHE A 92 16.59 5.97 -8.97
C PHE A 92 17.87 6.78 -9.30
N SER A 93 19.06 6.21 -9.07
CA SER A 93 20.33 6.82 -9.49
C SER A 93 20.36 7.07 -11.00
N LYS A 94 19.95 6.07 -11.80
CA LYS A 94 19.86 6.21 -13.26
C LYS A 94 18.95 7.36 -13.67
N PHE A 95 17.77 7.46 -13.07
CA PHE A 95 16.84 8.58 -13.29
C PHE A 95 17.52 9.93 -13.00
N VAL A 96 18.17 10.06 -11.85
CA VAL A 96 18.84 11.32 -11.46
C VAL A 96 20.01 11.63 -12.37
N GLU A 97 20.81 10.63 -12.77
CA GLU A 97 21.94 10.81 -13.70
C GLU A 97 21.49 11.30 -15.07
N GLU A 98 20.38 10.77 -15.59
CA GLU A 98 19.85 11.15 -16.92
C GLU A 98 19.14 12.51 -16.94
N THR A 99 18.51 12.90 -15.80
CA THR A 99 17.66 14.11 -15.76
C THR A 99 18.24 15.28 -15.00
N GLY A 100 19.22 15.04 -14.12
CA GLY A 100 19.71 16.04 -13.16
C GLY A 100 18.69 16.40 -12.08
N TYR A 101 17.67 15.56 -11.86
CA TYR A 101 16.58 15.82 -10.90
C TYR A 101 17.12 16.01 -9.48
N LYS A 102 16.51 16.93 -8.74
CA LYS A 102 16.75 17.15 -7.32
C LYS A 102 15.48 16.88 -6.54
N THR A 103 15.57 15.94 -5.58
CA THR A 103 14.44 15.59 -4.73
C THR A 103 14.03 16.72 -3.79
N ILE A 104 12.82 16.67 -3.25
CA ILE A 104 12.33 17.63 -2.26
C ILE A 104 13.32 17.75 -1.09
N ALA A 105 13.86 16.61 -0.61
CA ALA A 105 14.84 16.59 0.47
C ALA A 105 16.17 17.30 0.14
N GLU A 106 16.48 17.51 -1.15
CA GLU A 106 17.68 18.23 -1.61
C GLU A 106 17.40 19.71 -1.94
N ARG A 107 16.13 20.14 -1.91
CA ARG A 107 15.72 21.51 -2.25
C ARG A 107 15.67 22.39 -1.00
N LYS A 108 15.91 23.69 -1.20
CA LYS A 108 15.69 24.69 -0.15
C LYS A 108 14.20 24.75 0.20
N ILE A 109 13.90 24.75 1.50
CA ILE A 109 12.52 24.83 1.99
C ILE A 109 11.92 26.20 1.63
N ASP A 110 10.76 26.17 0.96
CA ASP A 110 9.94 27.35 0.75
C ASP A 110 9.00 27.54 1.95
N TRP A 111 9.32 28.53 2.78
CA TRP A 111 8.53 28.82 3.98
C TRP A 111 7.09 29.25 3.65
N GLU A 112 6.88 30.01 2.58
CA GLU A 112 5.52 30.47 2.23
C GLU A 112 4.63 29.32 1.76
N ALA A 113 5.18 28.37 1.02
CA ALA A 113 4.48 27.13 0.68
C ALA A 113 4.22 26.28 1.95
N MET A 114 5.23 26.05 2.78
CA MET A 114 5.11 25.28 4.02
C MET A 114 4.09 25.91 5.00
N LYS A 115 4.09 27.22 5.12
CA LYS A 115 3.19 27.94 6.03
C LYS A 115 1.71 27.71 5.73
N SER A 116 1.35 27.46 4.46
CA SER A 116 -0.03 27.18 4.06
C SER A 116 -0.59 25.87 4.64
N GLN A 117 0.29 24.99 5.12
CA GLN A 117 -0.02 23.68 5.71
C GLN A 117 0.05 23.70 7.25
N LEU A 118 0.23 24.88 7.84
CA LEU A 118 0.36 25.06 9.28
C LEU A 118 -0.81 25.89 9.84
N PRO A 119 -1.12 25.78 11.13
CA PRO A 119 -2.11 26.63 11.78
C PRO A 119 -1.80 28.12 11.56
N GLU A 120 -2.85 28.91 11.39
CA GLU A 120 -2.71 30.37 11.22
C GLU A 120 -1.94 30.98 12.41
N GLY A 121 -1.00 31.87 12.10
CA GLY A 121 -0.16 32.51 13.12
C GLY A 121 1.08 31.73 13.52
N THR A 122 1.35 30.57 12.93
CA THR A 122 2.59 29.82 13.18
C THR A 122 3.81 30.67 12.85
N PRO A 123 4.73 30.92 13.82
CA PRO A 123 5.90 31.77 13.58
C PRO A 123 6.91 31.06 12.66
N LYS A 124 7.57 31.84 11.79
CA LYS A 124 8.66 31.32 10.95
C LYS A 124 9.80 30.83 11.84
N PRO A 125 10.26 29.57 11.68
CA PRO A 125 11.47 29.08 12.34
C PRO A 125 12.71 29.85 11.87
N HIS A 126 13.81 29.74 12.63
CA HIS A 126 15.07 30.31 12.19
C HIS A 126 15.56 29.65 10.90
N ASP A 127 16.15 30.43 9.99
CA ASP A 127 16.57 29.94 8.65
C ASP A 127 17.60 28.80 8.72
N SER A 128 18.31 28.63 9.83
CA SER A 128 19.21 27.48 10.04
C SER A 128 18.48 26.14 10.16
N ILE A 129 17.18 26.15 10.46
CA ILE A 129 16.33 24.95 10.52
C ILE A 129 15.69 24.67 9.15
N LEU A 130 15.43 25.74 8.39
CA LEU A 130 14.83 25.67 7.05
C LEU A 130 15.86 25.29 5.98
N GLN A 131 16.70 24.31 6.26
CA GLN A 131 17.70 23.78 5.33
C GLN A 131 17.20 22.47 4.72
N PRO A 132 17.66 22.11 3.50
CA PRO A 132 17.38 20.83 2.88
C PRO A 132 17.63 19.66 3.84
N GLY A 133 16.72 18.71 3.88
CA GLY A 133 16.79 17.56 4.77
C GLY A 133 15.53 16.72 4.71
N SER A 134 15.42 15.78 5.61
CA SER A 134 14.29 14.85 5.67
C SER A 134 14.10 14.31 7.09
N LEU A 135 12.96 13.68 7.35
CA LEU A 135 12.68 13.01 8.62
C LEU A 135 13.48 11.72 8.74
N LEU A 136 14.21 11.61 9.84
CA LEU A 136 15.04 10.47 10.18
C LEU A 136 14.54 9.83 11.48
N PHE A 137 14.42 8.51 11.49
CA PHE A 137 14.07 7.76 12.68
C PHE A 137 15.25 7.73 13.66
N LYS A 138 14.95 8.02 14.90
CA LYS A 138 15.89 7.99 16.02
C LYS A 138 15.38 7.06 17.11
N LYS A 139 16.02 5.92 17.22
CA LYS A 139 15.72 4.94 18.27
C LYS A 139 15.78 5.60 19.65
N SER A 140 14.71 5.46 20.42
CA SER A 140 14.64 6.03 21.77
C SER A 140 15.54 5.26 22.74
N LYS A 141 16.15 5.97 23.69
CA LYS A 141 17.05 5.36 24.69
C LYS A 141 16.29 4.68 25.83
N SER A 142 15.02 4.99 26.00
CA SER A 142 14.16 4.46 27.05
C SER A 142 12.72 4.40 26.55
N THR A 143 11.89 3.61 27.19
CA THR A 143 10.45 3.53 26.93
C THR A 143 9.83 4.91 26.87
N VAL A 144 9.04 5.14 25.82
CA VAL A 144 8.34 6.41 25.61
C VAL A 144 7.01 6.42 26.38
N PRO A 145 6.56 7.58 26.89
CA PRO A 145 5.33 7.66 27.68
C PRO A 145 4.06 7.27 26.90
N ASN A 146 4.09 7.48 25.58
CA ASN A 146 3.00 7.13 24.66
C ASN A 146 3.53 7.08 23.23
N LEU A 147 2.72 6.53 22.32
CA LEU A 147 3.02 6.39 20.90
C LEU A 147 2.28 7.41 20.01
N TYR A 148 1.80 8.53 20.58
CA TYR A 148 1.09 9.59 19.87
C TYR A 148 1.98 10.80 19.55
N ASP A 149 3.05 11.00 20.33
CA ASP A 149 4.02 12.08 20.14
C ASP A 149 5.20 11.58 19.32
N PHE A 150 5.08 11.70 18.00
CA PHE A 150 6.08 11.24 17.03
C PHE A 150 7.43 11.95 17.15
N SER A 151 7.50 13.14 17.75
CA SER A 151 8.76 13.87 17.96
C SER A 151 9.74 13.13 18.87
N GLN A 152 9.28 12.11 19.59
CA GLN A 152 10.12 11.30 20.47
C GLN A 152 11.06 10.36 19.71
N TRP A 153 10.75 10.04 18.44
CA TRP A 153 11.56 9.14 17.59
C TRP A 153 11.70 9.60 16.13
N TRP A 154 11.15 10.77 15.80
CA TRP A 154 11.40 11.41 14.51
C TRP A 154 12.14 12.73 14.72
N GLU A 155 13.21 12.93 13.96
CA GLU A 155 13.92 14.20 13.94
C GLU A 155 14.13 14.69 12.50
N TRP A 156 14.09 16.02 12.33
CA TRP A 156 14.52 16.63 11.09
C TRP A 156 16.04 16.58 11.00
N SER A 157 16.57 15.88 10.00
CA SER A 157 17.99 15.74 9.75
C SER A 157 18.40 16.53 8.52
N ILE A 158 19.14 17.61 8.72
CA ILE A 158 19.69 18.44 7.63
C ILE A 158 20.68 17.61 6.83
N GLY A 159 20.51 17.58 5.49
CA GLY A 159 21.33 16.82 4.59
C GLY A 159 20.93 15.35 4.43
N ALA A 160 19.97 14.83 5.21
CA ALA A 160 19.38 13.53 4.94
C ALA A 160 18.56 13.59 3.63
N ASN A 161 18.78 12.64 2.73
CA ASN A 161 18.10 12.50 1.44
C ASN A 161 18.37 11.09 0.90
N TRP A 162 17.88 10.77 -0.29
CA TRP A 162 18.02 9.45 -0.90
C TRP A 162 19.48 8.95 -1.07
N LYS A 163 20.47 9.86 -1.20
CA LYS A 163 21.91 9.53 -1.25
C LYS A 163 22.53 9.33 0.14
N HIS A 164 21.92 9.94 1.13
CA HIS A 164 22.36 9.99 2.53
C HIS A 164 21.20 9.55 3.44
N PRO A 165 20.76 8.26 3.37
CA PRO A 165 19.51 7.82 3.99
C PRO A 165 19.54 7.77 5.53
N GLU A 166 20.69 7.73 6.15
CA GLU A 166 20.87 7.73 7.60
C GLU A 166 21.50 9.04 8.10
N GLY A 167 21.32 10.15 7.34
CA GLY A 167 21.89 11.46 7.61
C GLY A 167 23.12 11.78 6.75
N PRO A 168 23.64 13.03 6.84
CA PRO A 168 24.60 13.59 5.87
C PRO A 168 25.92 12.82 5.74
N ASP A 169 26.31 12.08 6.77
CA ASP A 169 27.55 11.29 6.79
C ASP A 169 27.34 9.86 6.25
N SER A 170 26.11 9.48 5.92
CA SER A 170 25.79 8.17 5.35
C SER A 170 25.90 8.14 3.83
N SER A 171 25.81 6.94 3.22
CA SER A 171 25.91 6.77 1.77
C SER A 171 25.14 5.54 1.32
N ILE A 172 24.62 5.58 0.08
CA ILE A 172 24.04 4.40 -0.60
C ILE A 172 25.09 3.53 -1.31
N LYS A 173 26.39 3.82 -1.17
CA LYS A 173 27.45 3.01 -1.80
C LYS A 173 27.36 1.56 -1.36
N GLY A 174 27.19 0.64 -2.34
CA GLY A 174 27.00 -0.80 -2.10
C GLY A 174 25.61 -1.18 -1.61
N LYS A 175 24.64 -0.27 -1.75
CA LYS A 175 23.22 -0.48 -1.46
C LYS A 175 22.37 -0.32 -2.74
N ASP A 176 22.86 -0.79 -3.88
CA ASP A 176 22.24 -0.61 -5.20
C ASP A 176 20.85 -1.27 -5.28
N ASP A 177 20.69 -2.41 -4.62
CA ASP A 177 19.48 -3.24 -4.54
C ASP A 177 18.62 -2.96 -3.29
N TYR A 178 18.90 -1.89 -2.55
CA TYR A 178 18.00 -1.42 -1.49
C TYR A 178 16.92 -0.49 -2.07
N PRO A 179 15.72 -0.43 -1.46
CA PRO A 179 14.70 0.51 -1.89
C PRO A 179 15.20 1.94 -1.73
N VAL A 180 14.87 2.79 -2.69
CA VAL A 180 15.11 4.23 -2.54
C VAL A 180 14.15 4.78 -1.49
N VAL A 181 14.66 5.61 -0.59
CA VAL A 181 13.91 6.25 0.49
C VAL A 181 14.10 7.77 0.49
N HIS A 182 13.44 8.48 1.39
CA HIS A 182 13.41 9.95 1.39
C HIS A 182 12.81 10.51 0.10
N ILE A 183 11.79 9.84 -0.40
CA ILE A 183 11.06 10.18 -1.61
C ILE A 183 9.72 10.80 -1.23
N SER A 184 9.44 11.99 -1.74
CA SER A 184 8.13 12.62 -1.67
C SER A 184 7.22 12.12 -2.80
N TYR A 185 5.93 12.45 -2.73
CA TYR A 185 4.99 12.15 -3.81
C TYR A 185 5.39 12.82 -5.13
N GLU A 186 5.91 14.06 -5.07
CA GLU A 186 6.41 14.78 -6.26
C GLU A 186 7.61 14.07 -6.89
N ASP A 187 8.55 13.59 -6.06
CA ASP A 187 9.72 12.88 -6.55
C ASP A 187 9.36 11.56 -7.24
N ALA A 188 8.40 10.82 -6.67
CA ALA A 188 7.89 9.59 -7.26
C ALA A 188 7.16 9.84 -8.60
N LEU A 189 6.39 10.93 -8.72
CA LEU A 189 5.76 11.31 -9.99
C LEU A 189 6.80 11.66 -11.05
N ALA A 190 7.85 12.40 -10.72
CA ALA A 190 8.91 12.75 -11.66
C ALA A 190 9.64 11.49 -12.18
N TYR A 191 9.90 10.51 -11.30
CA TYR A 191 10.43 9.21 -11.73
C TYR A 191 9.45 8.49 -12.66
N CYS A 192 8.16 8.44 -12.31
CA CYS A 192 7.13 7.80 -13.13
C CYS A 192 7.06 8.41 -14.54
N GLU A 193 7.10 9.73 -14.65
CA GLU A 193 7.09 10.45 -15.93
C GLU A 193 8.32 10.09 -16.79
N TRP A 194 9.52 10.11 -16.19
CA TRP A 194 10.75 9.70 -16.87
C TRP A 194 10.69 8.27 -17.36
N ALA A 195 10.16 7.35 -16.53
CA ALA A 195 10.06 5.92 -16.86
C ALA A 195 8.90 5.58 -17.82
N GLY A 196 8.04 6.54 -18.19
CA GLY A 196 6.83 6.28 -18.95
C GLY A 196 5.81 5.41 -18.20
N ARG A 197 5.74 5.54 -16.87
CA ARG A 197 4.94 4.74 -15.94
C ARG A 197 4.09 5.64 -15.05
N ARG A 198 3.36 5.07 -14.10
CA ARG A 198 2.61 5.81 -13.09
C ARG A 198 2.67 5.12 -11.73
N LEU A 199 2.28 5.81 -10.67
CA LEU A 199 2.03 5.17 -9.40
C LEU A 199 0.79 4.24 -9.50
N PRO A 200 0.74 3.14 -8.73
CA PRO A 200 -0.47 2.34 -8.61
C PRO A 200 -1.60 3.15 -7.96
N THR A 201 -2.84 2.87 -8.30
CA THR A 201 -3.95 3.22 -7.44
C THR A 201 -3.90 2.38 -6.16
N GLU A 202 -4.52 2.86 -5.09
CA GLU A 202 -4.62 2.10 -3.84
C GLU A 202 -5.26 0.71 -4.06
N ALA A 203 -6.25 0.63 -4.93
CA ALA A 203 -6.92 -0.62 -5.27
C ALA A 203 -6.01 -1.58 -6.05
N GLU A 204 -5.24 -1.08 -7.02
CA GLU A 204 -4.25 -1.88 -7.75
C GLU A 204 -3.18 -2.42 -6.82
N TRP A 205 -2.68 -1.56 -5.91
CA TRP A 205 -1.67 -1.96 -4.94
C TRP A 205 -2.19 -3.08 -4.02
N GLU A 206 -3.39 -2.92 -3.45
CA GLU A 206 -3.97 -3.93 -2.53
C GLU A 206 -4.27 -5.24 -3.26
N TYR A 207 -4.82 -5.18 -4.47
CA TYR A 207 -5.08 -6.37 -5.28
C TYR A 207 -3.79 -7.14 -5.59
N ALA A 208 -2.75 -6.41 -5.99
CA ALA A 208 -1.42 -6.96 -6.25
C ALA A 208 -0.82 -7.59 -4.98
N ALA A 209 -0.90 -6.88 -3.84
CA ALA A 209 -0.40 -7.37 -2.55
C ALA A 209 -1.09 -8.65 -2.11
N ARG A 210 -2.41 -8.76 -2.27
CA ARG A 210 -3.17 -9.97 -1.92
C ARG A 210 -2.76 -11.21 -2.69
N GLY A 211 -2.25 -11.08 -3.91
CA GLY A 211 -1.76 -12.22 -4.67
C GLY A 211 -2.81 -13.35 -4.78
N ASN A 212 -4.06 -13.07 -5.16
CA ASN A 212 -5.20 -13.99 -5.20
C ASN A 212 -5.73 -14.49 -3.83
N LYS A 213 -5.24 -13.99 -2.69
CA LYS A 213 -5.73 -14.36 -1.35
C LYS A 213 -6.70 -13.31 -0.80
N ASN A 214 -7.96 -13.40 -1.20
CA ASN A 214 -8.99 -12.39 -0.87
C ASN A 214 -9.51 -12.43 0.58
N GLY A 215 -9.14 -13.38 1.38
CA GLY A 215 -9.75 -13.61 2.70
C GLY A 215 -8.78 -13.59 3.87
N THR A 216 -7.57 -13.08 3.68
CA THR A 216 -6.49 -13.15 4.68
C THR A 216 -6.05 -11.78 5.16
N ILE A 217 -5.48 -11.72 6.37
CA ILE A 217 -4.91 -10.52 6.98
C ILE A 217 -3.61 -10.13 6.27
N TYR A 218 -2.75 -11.13 6.01
CA TYR A 218 -1.45 -10.94 5.36
C TYR A 218 -1.43 -11.59 3.98
N PHE A 219 -0.47 -11.23 3.14
CA PHE A 219 -0.33 -11.84 1.81
C PHE A 219 0.04 -13.35 1.87
N TRP A 220 0.58 -13.84 2.98
CA TRP A 220 0.88 -15.26 3.17
C TRP A 220 -0.25 -16.04 3.84
N GLY A 221 -1.21 -15.38 4.53
CA GLY A 221 -2.32 -16.02 5.26
C GLY A 221 -2.70 -15.24 6.51
N ASP A 222 -3.08 -15.95 7.58
CA ASP A 222 -3.48 -15.34 8.85
C ASP A 222 -2.50 -15.65 10.00
N ASP A 223 -1.45 -16.42 9.71
CA ASP A 223 -0.46 -16.83 10.72
C ASP A 223 0.57 -15.73 10.98
N ALA A 224 0.40 -15.01 12.08
CA ALA A 224 1.30 -13.93 12.50
C ALA A 224 2.68 -14.47 12.97
N SER A 225 2.82 -15.75 13.33
CA SER A 225 4.11 -16.32 13.74
C SER A 225 5.13 -16.45 12.60
N GLU A 226 4.68 -16.30 11.35
CA GLU A 226 5.55 -16.29 10.18
C GLU A 226 6.13 -14.88 9.86
N LEU A 227 5.77 -13.83 10.62
CA LEU A 227 6.06 -12.43 10.29
C LEU A 227 7.54 -12.19 9.97
N SER A 228 8.45 -12.53 10.89
CA SER A 228 9.91 -12.32 10.73
C SER A 228 10.54 -13.07 9.55
N LYS A 229 9.85 -14.09 9.01
CA LYS A 229 10.28 -14.83 7.81
C LYS A 229 9.69 -14.29 6.52
N ARG A 230 8.80 -13.31 6.60
CA ARG A 230 8.00 -12.82 5.48
C ARG A 230 8.23 -11.35 5.18
N VAL A 231 8.60 -10.56 6.18
CA VAL A 231 8.68 -9.10 6.06
C VAL A 231 9.81 -8.53 6.91
N ASN A 232 10.35 -7.41 6.47
CA ASN A 232 11.19 -6.55 7.28
C ASN A 232 10.30 -5.61 8.10
N SER A 233 10.28 -5.78 9.43
CA SER A 233 9.43 -5.02 10.35
C SER A 233 10.09 -4.87 11.72
N TRP A 234 9.58 -3.98 12.55
CA TRP A 234 10.10 -3.81 13.91
C TRP A 234 9.58 -4.90 14.83
N GLU A 235 10.50 -5.60 15.47
CA GLU A 235 10.21 -6.68 16.40
C GLU A 235 10.68 -6.33 17.81
N GLY A 236 9.79 -6.51 18.77
CA GLY A 236 10.03 -6.10 20.17
C GLY A 236 9.44 -4.74 20.52
N GLU A 237 10.02 -4.04 21.51
CA GLU A 237 9.47 -2.81 22.08
C GLU A 237 9.77 -1.59 21.19
N PHE A 238 8.78 -1.11 20.46
CA PHE A 238 8.92 0.11 19.65
C PHE A 238 8.82 1.37 20.55
N PRO A 239 9.63 2.39 20.33
CA PRO A 239 10.76 2.56 19.41
C PRO A 239 12.13 2.36 20.12
N VAL A 240 12.22 1.47 21.09
CA VAL A 240 13.34 1.32 22.02
C VAL A 240 14.23 0.15 21.66
N ASN A 241 13.64 -1.02 21.43
CA ASN A 241 14.39 -2.25 21.20
C ASN A 241 13.80 -3.05 20.04
N ASN A 242 14.55 -3.13 18.94
CA ASN A 242 14.28 -4.08 17.86
C ASN A 242 15.10 -5.35 18.11
N THR A 243 14.43 -6.50 18.14
CA THR A 243 15.10 -7.80 18.38
C THR A 243 15.79 -8.37 17.15
N LEU A 244 15.49 -7.81 15.97
CA LEU A 244 16.13 -8.15 14.67
C LEU A 244 15.94 -9.64 14.29
N GLU A 245 14.80 -10.23 14.61
CA GLU A 245 14.51 -11.63 14.22
C GLU A 245 14.36 -11.76 12.69
N ASP A 246 13.98 -10.68 12.01
CA ASP A 246 13.93 -10.55 10.56
C ASP A 246 15.30 -10.35 9.90
N GLY A 247 16.33 -9.97 10.68
CA GLY A 247 17.71 -9.82 10.25
C GLY A 247 18.15 -8.39 9.94
N TYR A 248 17.25 -7.38 10.02
CA TYR A 248 17.55 -6.00 9.61
C TYR A 248 17.14 -4.97 10.65
N GLU A 249 17.97 -3.95 10.86
CA GLU A 249 17.65 -2.82 11.74
C GLU A 249 16.90 -1.70 11.02
N ARG A 250 17.14 -1.57 9.71
CA ARG A 250 16.56 -0.58 8.80
C ARG A 250 16.07 -1.29 7.53
N THR A 251 16.07 -0.60 6.38
CA THR A 251 15.69 -1.22 5.12
C THR A 251 16.54 -2.45 4.79
N ALA A 252 15.92 -3.45 4.19
CA ALA A 252 16.57 -4.63 3.64
C ALA A 252 16.78 -4.47 2.13
N PRO A 253 17.74 -5.20 1.50
CA PRO A 253 17.76 -5.35 0.05
C PRO A 253 16.43 -5.88 -0.45
N VAL A 254 15.95 -5.40 -1.59
CA VAL A 254 14.73 -5.94 -2.19
C VAL A 254 14.86 -7.45 -2.44
N LYS A 255 13.76 -8.21 -2.36
CA LYS A 255 13.73 -9.68 -2.47
C LYS A 255 14.41 -10.44 -1.33
N SER A 256 14.59 -9.81 -0.18
CA SER A 256 15.11 -10.52 1.00
C SER A 256 14.15 -11.57 1.54
N TYR A 257 12.87 -11.46 1.22
CA TYR A 257 11.80 -12.37 1.69
C TYR A 257 11.06 -13.03 0.52
N PRO A 258 10.30 -14.12 0.77
CA PRO A 258 9.56 -14.80 -0.28
C PRO A 258 8.47 -13.91 -0.91
N PRO A 259 8.25 -14.00 -2.24
CA PRO A 259 7.22 -13.25 -2.92
C PRO A 259 5.82 -13.77 -2.63
N ASN A 260 4.80 -12.98 -2.97
CA ASN A 260 3.43 -13.43 -3.04
C ASN A 260 3.16 -14.29 -4.30
N SER A 261 1.92 -14.74 -4.50
CA SER A 261 1.59 -15.63 -5.63
C SER A 261 1.58 -14.97 -7.01
N PHE A 262 1.69 -13.64 -7.10
CA PHE A 262 1.95 -12.94 -8.35
C PHE A 262 3.44 -12.74 -8.63
N GLY A 263 4.34 -13.20 -7.73
CA GLY A 263 5.78 -13.01 -7.86
C GLY A 263 6.25 -11.63 -7.37
N LEU A 264 5.43 -10.91 -6.60
CA LEU A 264 5.75 -9.59 -6.04
C LEU A 264 6.41 -9.75 -4.67
N TYR A 265 7.52 -9.07 -4.49
CA TYR A 265 8.29 -9.04 -3.25
C TYR A 265 7.97 -7.79 -2.45
N ASP A 266 8.22 -7.86 -1.17
CA ASP A 266 8.22 -6.73 -0.24
C ASP A 266 6.88 -5.96 -0.18
N MET A 267 5.76 -6.67 -0.50
CA MET A 267 4.40 -6.11 -0.42
C MET A 267 3.91 -5.91 1.04
N ALA A 268 4.79 -6.11 1.99
CA ALA A 268 4.58 -5.82 3.41
C ALA A 268 5.93 -5.57 4.07
N GLY A 269 6.02 -4.57 4.95
CA GLY A 269 7.26 -4.15 5.60
C GLY A 269 8.21 -3.42 4.66
N ASN A 270 9.48 -3.40 4.98
CA ASN A 270 10.57 -2.72 4.31
C ASN A 270 10.36 -1.20 4.20
N VAL A 271 9.67 -0.71 3.17
CA VAL A 271 9.28 0.70 3.08
C VAL A 271 7.81 0.87 2.75
N TRP A 272 7.20 1.93 3.28
CA TRP A 272 5.90 2.38 2.83
C TRP A 272 5.94 2.76 1.35
N GLU A 273 4.89 2.42 0.62
CA GLU A 273 4.81 2.66 -0.81
C GLU A 273 3.72 3.67 -1.16
N LEU A 274 4.13 4.71 -1.89
CA LEU A 274 3.23 5.76 -2.37
C LEU A 274 2.25 5.23 -3.42
N THR A 275 0.99 5.64 -3.31
CA THR A 275 -0.05 5.41 -4.33
C THR A 275 -0.59 6.72 -4.87
N SER A 276 -1.34 6.68 -5.98
CA SER A 276 -1.90 7.89 -6.61
C SER A 276 -3.05 8.52 -5.84
N ASP A 277 -3.68 7.78 -4.94
CA ASP A 277 -4.94 8.12 -4.30
C ASP A 277 -4.79 9.19 -3.22
N TRP A 278 -5.80 10.08 -3.10
CA TRP A 278 -5.94 10.93 -1.94
C TRP A 278 -6.31 10.13 -0.70
N TYR A 279 -5.63 10.39 0.42
CA TYR A 279 -6.00 9.80 1.70
C TYR A 279 -7.28 10.44 2.21
N ASN A 280 -8.36 9.66 2.18
CA ASN A 280 -9.68 10.08 2.63
C ASN A 280 -10.26 8.99 3.54
N LEU A 281 -10.52 9.33 4.79
CA LEU A 281 -11.01 8.38 5.81
C LEU A 281 -12.39 7.82 5.50
N ASN A 282 -13.21 8.51 4.69
CA ASN A 282 -14.58 8.10 4.36
C ASN A 282 -14.66 7.31 3.04
N TYR A 283 -13.58 7.21 2.27
CA TYR A 283 -13.63 6.70 0.91
C TYR A 283 -14.16 5.27 0.80
N TYR A 284 -13.78 4.39 1.72
CA TYR A 284 -14.26 3.01 1.73
C TYR A 284 -15.76 2.92 2.08
N GLU A 285 -16.26 3.80 2.96
CA GLU A 285 -17.70 3.91 3.24
C GLU A 285 -18.47 4.41 2.02
N GLU A 286 -17.92 5.39 1.28
CA GLU A 286 -18.50 5.91 0.04
C GLU A 286 -18.61 4.81 -1.02
N LEU A 287 -17.55 4.04 -1.25
CA LEU A 287 -17.55 2.94 -2.21
C LEU A 287 -18.51 1.82 -1.82
N ALA A 288 -18.52 1.42 -0.56
CA ALA A 288 -19.44 0.39 -0.06
C ALA A 288 -20.92 0.80 -0.15
N ALA A 289 -21.21 2.09 0.01
CA ALA A 289 -22.57 2.62 -0.10
C ALA A 289 -23.15 2.49 -1.51
N LEU A 290 -22.32 2.35 -2.55
CA LEU A 290 -22.76 2.12 -3.93
C LEU A 290 -23.43 0.74 -4.10
N LYS A 291 -23.10 -0.23 -3.23
CA LYS A 291 -23.61 -1.63 -3.27
C LYS A 291 -23.41 -2.34 -4.61
N THR A 292 -22.44 -1.91 -5.36
CA THR A 292 -22.04 -2.43 -6.67
C THR A 292 -20.54 -2.62 -6.72
N THR A 293 -20.07 -3.48 -7.61
CA THR A 293 -18.62 -3.59 -7.88
C THR A 293 -18.14 -2.31 -8.58
N THR A 294 -17.17 -1.63 -7.97
CA THR A 294 -16.56 -0.43 -8.57
C THR A 294 -15.43 -0.86 -9.51
N LYS A 295 -15.50 -0.43 -10.78
CA LYS A 295 -14.48 -0.74 -11.77
C LYS A 295 -13.37 0.30 -11.76
N ASN A 296 -12.10 -0.13 -11.66
CA ASN A 296 -10.88 0.68 -11.72
C ASN A 296 -10.98 1.98 -10.91
N PRO A 297 -11.25 1.93 -9.59
CA PRO A 297 -11.38 3.13 -8.77
C PRO A 297 -10.09 3.96 -8.83
N GLN A 298 -10.23 5.27 -8.98
CA GLN A 298 -9.13 6.22 -9.12
C GLN A 298 -8.86 7.00 -7.84
N GLY A 299 -9.38 6.52 -6.71
CA GLY A 299 -9.26 7.18 -5.41
C GLY A 299 -10.32 8.27 -5.16
N ALA A 300 -10.28 8.81 -3.97
CA ALA A 300 -11.13 9.94 -3.59
C ALA A 300 -10.77 11.20 -4.40
N THR A 301 -11.74 12.10 -4.57
CA THR A 301 -11.51 13.37 -5.31
C THR A 301 -10.69 14.39 -4.54
N LYS A 302 -10.57 14.22 -3.21
CA LYS A 302 -9.79 15.08 -2.31
C LYS A 302 -9.35 14.33 -1.06
N ALA A 303 -8.28 14.83 -0.43
CA ALA A 303 -7.89 14.36 0.88
C ALA A 303 -8.94 14.72 1.95
N TYR A 304 -9.11 13.84 2.94
CA TYR A 304 -9.92 14.10 4.12
C TYR A 304 -9.38 13.34 5.33
N ASN A 305 -8.73 14.07 6.21
CA ASN A 305 -8.25 13.58 7.49
C ASN A 305 -8.50 14.65 8.58
N PRO A 306 -9.54 14.50 9.41
CA PRO A 306 -9.86 15.48 10.45
C PRO A 306 -8.77 15.62 11.53
N ASN A 307 -7.88 14.61 11.67
CA ASN A 307 -6.74 14.68 12.59
C ASN A 307 -5.59 15.51 12.00
N ASN A 308 -5.60 15.78 10.70
CA ASN A 308 -4.57 16.53 9.99
C ASN A 308 -5.19 17.47 8.93
N PRO A 309 -6.04 18.43 9.34
CA PRO A 309 -6.93 19.16 8.43
C PRO A 309 -6.21 20.16 7.51
N TYR A 310 -4.95 20.49 7.79
CA TYR A 310 -4.18 21.47 7.03
C TYR A 310 -3.32 20.84 5.93
N ILE A 311 -3.12 19.52 5.95
CA ILE A 311 -2.19 18.81 5.07
C ILE A 311 -2.97 18.01 4.03
N GLN A 312 -2.53 18.10 2.78
CA GLN A 312 -3.01 17.24 1.70
C GLN A 312 -2.19 15.95 1.73
N GLU A 313 -2.87 14.84 1.97
CA GLU A 313 -2.22 13.53 2.13
C GLU A 313 -2.55 12.59 0.99
N LYS A 314 -1.55 11.83 0.56
CA LYS A 314 -1.67 10.68 -0.34
C LYS A 314 -1.66 9.38 0.43
N VAL A 315 -2.30 8.35 -0.10
CA VAL A 315 -2.30 7.02 0.51
C VAL A 315 -0.92 6.38 0.35
N ILE A 316 -0.41 5.83 1.45
CA ILE A 316 0.74 4.93 1.47
C ILE A 316 0.31 3.56 1.98
N ARG A 317 0.97 2.51 1.47
CA ARG A 317 0.60 1.11 1.68
C ARG A 317 1.82 0.28 2.10
N GLY A 318 1.57 -0.92 2.65
CA GLY A 318 2.56 -1.96 2.92
C GLY A 318 3.21 -1.91 4.29
N GLY A 319 3.25 -0.76 4.94
CA GLY A 319 4.05 -0.60 6.17
C GLY A 319 5.54 -0.49 5.87
N SER A 320 6.35 -0.50 6.90
CA SER A 320 7.81 -0.36 6.76
C SER A 320 8.55 -1.15 7.84
N PHE A 321 9.88 -1.13 7.79
CA PHE A 321 10.75 -1.69 8.83
C PHE A 321 10.52 -1.13 10.25
N LEU A 322 9.76 -0.04 10.39
CA LEU A 322 9.36 0.56 11.67
C LEU A 322 7.99 0.09 12.17
N CYS A 323 7.25 -0.69 11.38
CA CYS A 323 5.94 -1.16 11.78
C CYS A 323 6.05 -2.33 12.77
N SER A 324 5.49 -2.16 13.96
CA SER A 324 5.41 -3.20 14.98
C SER A 324 3.95 -3.52 15.33
N ASP A 325 3.72 -4.66 15.94
CA ASP A 325 2.40 -5.08 16.43
C ASP A 325 1.85 -4.13 17.50
N SER A 326 2.73 -3.55 18.30
CA SER A 326 2.37 -2.61 19.38
C SER A 326 2.09 -1.19 18.93
N TYR A 327 2.49 -0.83 17.69
CA TYR A 327 2.40 0.54 17.22
C TYR A 327 1.46 0.73 16.03
N CYS A 328 1.75 0.14 14.89
CA CYS A 328 0.95 0.37 13.68
C CYS A 328 0.48 -0.93 12.99
N ALA A 329 1.20 -2.05 13.14
CA ALA A 329 0.93 -3.35 12.51
C ALA A 329 0.57 -3.22 11.00
N SER A 330 1.20 -2.28 10.29
CA SER A 330 0.77 -1.87 8.94
C SER A 330 1.29 -2.75 7.81
N TYR A 331 1.94 -3.86 8.15
CA TYR A 331 2.29 -4.95 7.22
C TYR A 331 1.08 -5.85 6.86
N ARG A 332 -0.15 -5.50 7.30
CA ARG A 332 -1.43 -6.14 6.89
C ARG A 332 -1.83 -5.61 5.51
N VAL A 333 -2.37 -6.48 4.66
CA VAL A 333 -2.68 -6.11 3.27
C VAL A 333 -3.76 -5.04 3.13
N SER A 334 -4.62 -4.85 4.15
CA SER A 334 -5.64 -3.80 4.16
C SER A 334 -5.17 -2.48 4.75
N SER A 335 -4.04 -2.49 5.46
CA SER A 335 -3.56 -1.30 6.16
C SER A 335 -3.24 -0.16 5.20
N ARG A 336 -3.67 1.05 5.57
CA ARG A 336 -3.50 2.28 4.80
C ARG A 336 -3.19 3.45 5.72
N MET A 337 -2.37 4.37 5.27
CA MET A 337 -2.02 5.58 6.01
C MET A 337 -1.91 6.78 5.07
N GLY A 338 -2.00 7.98 5.61
CA GLY A 338 -1.75 9.21 4.89
C GLY A 338 -0.29 9.65 4.99
N SER A 339 0.26 10.15 3.89
CA SER A 339 1.56 10.82 3.86
C SER A 339 1.43 12.16 3.15
N SER A 340 2.02 13.22 3.69
CA SER A 340 2.07 14.52 3.05
C SER A 340 2.76 14.44 1.68
N MET A 341 2.30 15.22 0.72
CA MET A 341 2.81 15.18 -0.66
C MET A 341 4.24 15.70 -0.79
N ASP A 342 4.64 16.59 0.07
CA ASP A 342 5.93 17.29 0.08
C ASP A 342 6.86 16.86 1.21
N SER A 343 6.49 15.81 1.96
CA SER A 343 7.32 15.24 3.00
C SER A 343 8.06 14.03 2.51
N ALA A 344 9.32 13.91 2.92
CA ALA A 344 10.15 12.76 2.68
C ALA A 344 10.62 12.18 4.02
N SER A 345 10.78 10.88 4.11
CA SER A 345 11.27 10.20 5.30
C SER A 345 12.01 8.90 4.94
N GLU A 346 12.82 8.41 5.87
CA GLU A 346 13.67 7.24 5.64
C GLU A 346 12.94 5.91 5.46
N HIS A 347 11.62 5.89 5.61
CA HIS A 347 10.81 4.69 5.50
C HIS A 347 9.73 4.76 4.40
N VAL A 348 9.81 5.75 3.51
CA VAL A 348 8.88 5.93 2.39
C VAL A 348 9.62 5.83 1.07
N GLY A 349 9.17 4.92 0.24
CA GLY A 349 9.59 4.68 -1.13
C GLY A 349 8.36 4.48 -2.03
N PHE A 350 8.49 3.77 -3.13
CA PHE A 350 7.40 3.53 -4.07
C PHE A 350 7.72 2.40 -5.05
N ARG A 351 6.70 1.89 -5.73
CA ARG A 351 6.81 1.08 -6.95
C ARG A 351 5.91 1.64 -8.03
N THR A 352 6.14 1.27 -9.29
CA THR A 352 5.41 1.81 -10.42
C THR A 352 4.52 0.76 -11.09
N VAL A 353 3.54 1.23 -11.84
CA VAL A 353 2.69 0.41 -12.70
C VAL A 353 2.66 0.96 -14.12
N ALA A 354 2.33 0.08 -15.08
CA ALA A 354 2.06 0.44 -16.47
C ALA A 354 0.85 -0.34 -16.99
N THR A 355 0.06 0.28 -17.88
CA THR A 355 -0.95 -0.45 -18.63
C THR A 355 -0.40 -0.88 -19.98
N PRO A 356 -1.00 -1.90 -20.65
CA PRO A 356 -0.61 -2.26 -22.01
C PRO A 356 -0.58 -1.08 -22.98
N GLU A 357 -1.57 -0.18 -22.86
CA GLU A 357 -1.67 1.03 -23.71
C GLU A 357 -0.51 1.99 -23.50
N MET A 358 -0.03 2.16 -22.25
CA MET A 358 1.12 2.99 -21.95
C MET A 358 2.39 2.46 -22.59
N LEU A 359 2.56 1.13 -22.64
CA LEU A 359 3.74 0.48 -23.20
C LEU A 359 3.73 0.48 -24.75
N MET A 360 2.55 0.40 -25.36
CA MET A 360 2.40 0.44 -26.82
C MET A 360 2.62 1.85 -27.41
N ASN A 361 2.56 2.89 -26.59
CA ASN A 361 2.69 4.29 -27.01
C ASN A 361 4.10 4.89 -26.73
N GLN A 362 5.04 4.06 -26.24
CA GLN A 362 6.46 4.41 -26.07
C GLN A 362 7.28 4.00 -27.29
#